data_8bb8ce20f2eeeb1362bdd58a1e29f625
#
_entry.id   8bb8ce20f2eeeb1362bdd58a1e29f625
#
_cell.length_a   1.000
_cell.length_b   1.000
_cell.length_c   1.000
_cell.angle_alpha   90.00
_cell.angle_beta   90.00
_cell.angle_gamma   90.00
#
_symmetry.space_group_name_H-M   'P 1'
#
loop_
_entity.id
_entity.type
_entity.pdbx_description
1 polymer ?
#
loop_
_entity_poly.entity_id
_entity_poly.type
_entity_poly.pdbx_seq_one_letter_code
_entity_poly.pdbx_strand_id
1 'polypeptide(L)'
;MQSKFSKSTDTVHKETLQSSIAYANWQAAVAHGNSEVGFEVKTVFVGEGATIKIKGKSDKGKTLGKVAGVVSGNHYAGTMPIPDNIQPDDFVFFEVELPKHGLKEISNRISAGPPVKVKNMKWDKKEARRGDVLKLTADIDGVKDNTEVKVIIYEYDNDGNHDKIVEVPTTVKNKKIELIWEYEYHEDVDDIPTNEELQKYGKNYNPPEYYFVIEIDGLKFGEKQESRLLLFKDYVEIELKGEDGGPVANEKYILHLPDGSQRKGQLDASGYAREKDVPPGEIRVEFPDSKDYS
;
A
#
# COMPACT_ATOMS: atom_id res chain seq x y z
N MET A 1 -20.23 30.43 16.24
CA MET A 1 -20.54 31.77 16.84
C MET A 1 -21.96 32.12 16.43
N GLN A 2 -22.86 32.34 17.39
CA GLN A 2 -24.22 32.79 17.08
C GLN A 2 -24.22 34.34 17.11
N SER A 3 -24.51 34.97 15.99
CA SER A 3 -24.69 36.40 15.92
C SER A 3 -26.03 36.77 16.55
N LYS A 4 -26.01 37.64 17.58
CA LYS A 4 -27.22 38.22 18.15
C LYS A 4 -27.53 39.50 17.37
N PHE A 5 -28.61 39.49 16.62
CA PHE A 5 -29.15 40.70 16.02
C PHE A 5 -29.98 41.47 17.02
N SER A 6 -29.62 42.73 17.30
CA SER A 6 -30.50 43.67 18.01
C SER A 6 -31.43 44.32 16.97
N LYS A 7 -32.66 44.64 17.35
CA LYS A 7 -33.54 45.47 16.52
C LYS A 7 -32.87 46.82 16.28
N SER A 8 -32.38 47.03 15.08
CA SER A 8 -31.84 48.30 14.61
C SER A 8 -32.82 48.92 13.63
N THR A 9 -32.90 50.22 13.62
CA THR A 9 -33.63 51.00 12.62
C THR A 9 -32.85 51.10 11.29
N ASP A 10 -31.61 50.63 11.27
CA ASP A 10 -30.78 50.60 10.07
C ASP A 10 -31.27 49.53 9.10
N THR A 11 -31.35 49.87 7.83
CA THR A 11 -31.76 48.96 6.74
C THR A 11 -30.64 48.08 6.23
N VAL A 12 -29.40 48.28 6.67
CA VAL A 12 -28.21 47.55 6.24
C VAL A 12 -27.42 47.05 7.43
N HIS A 13 -27.40 45.73 7.65
CA HIS A 13 -26.49 45.08 8.59
C HIS A 13 -25.31 44.52 7.83
N LYS A 14 -24.11 44.99 8.14
CA LYS A 14 -22.88 44.47 7.57
C LYS A 14 -22.03 43.90 8.68
N GLU A 15 -21.91 42.56 8.71
CA GLU A 15 -20.89 41.89 9.53
C GLU A 15 -19.68 41.59 8.67
N THR A 16 -18.48 41.89 9.15
CA THR A 16 -17.22 41.52 8.51
C THR A 16 -16.60 40.40 9.32
N LEU A 17 -16.59 39.19 8.72
CA LEU A 17 -15.92 38.05 9.31
C LEU A 17 -14.40 38.18 9.03
N GLN A 18 -13.62 38.03 10.09
CA GLN A 18 -12.16 38.13 9.97
C GLN A 18 -11.57 36.82 9.42
N SER A 19 -10.87 36.93 8.31
CA SER A 19 -10.09 35.81 7.77
C SER A 19 -8.91 35.49 8.69
N SER A 20 -8.58 34.24 8.84
CA SER A 20 -7.42 33.76 9.60
C SER A 20 -6.85 32.47 9.03
N ILE A 21 -5.61 32.16 9.41
CA ILE A 21 -5.01 30.83 9.25
C ILE A 21 -5.23 30.08 10.57
N ALA A 22 -5.98 28.98 10.54
CA ALA A 22 -6.28 28.20 11.73
C ALA A 22 -5.09 27.33 12.16
N TYR A 23 -4.41 26.71 11.19
CA TYR A 23 -3.14 26.01 11.38
C TYR A 23 -2.39 25.82 10.06
N ALA A 24 -1.10 25.54 10.19
CA ALA A 24 -0.21 25.13 9.11
C ALA A 24 0.70 24.01 9.63
N ASN A 25 0.57 22.82 9.10
CA ASN A 25 1.26 21.65 9.64
C ASN A 25 1.89 20.79 8.55
N TRP A 26 3.04 20.21 8.89
CA TRP A 26 3.59 19.09 8.16
C TRP A 26 2.76 17.81 8.43
N GLN A 27 2.69 16.94 7.42
CA GLN A 27 2.02 15.64 7.52
C GLN A 27 2.98 14.50 7.91
N ALA A 28 4.24 14.83 8.23
CA ALA A 28 5.24 13.87 8.69
C ALA A 28 5.94 14.41 9.94
N ALA A 29 6.57 13.52 10.72
CA ALA A 29 7.36 13.88 11.90
C ALA A 29 8.83 14.18 11.55
N VAL A 30 9.33 13.65 10.44
CA VAL A 30 10.71 13.81 9.96
C VAL A 30 10.70 14.20 8.48
N ALA A 31 11.55 15.17 8.13
CA ALA A 31 11.81 15.56 6.74
C ALA A 31 13.14 14.94 6.28
N HIS A 32 13.06 13.82 5.60
CA HIS A 32 14.24 13.16 5.06
C HIS A 32 14.78 13.88 3.82
N GLY A 33 16.11 13.99 3.72
CA GLY A 33 16.74 14.54 2.52
C GLY A 33 16.36 13.75 1.25
N ASN A 34 16.32 14.45 0.12
CA ASN A 34 15.93 13.87 -1.18
C ASN A 34 14.54 13.22 -1.18
N SER A 35 13.60 13.82 -0.43
CA SER A 35 12.20 13.37 -0.38
C SER A 35 11.25 14.54 -0.63
N GLU A 36 9.97 14.23 -0.71
CA GLU A 36 8.89 15.20 -0.65
C GLU A 36 8.07 14.97 0.61
N VAL A 37 7.78 16.04 1.36
CA VAL A 37 6.98 15.98 2.58
C VAL A 37 5.67 16.71 2.38
N GLY A 38 4.58 16.01 2.67
CA GLY A 38 3.23 16.58 2.64
C GLY A 38 3.05 17.65 3.71
N PHE A 39 2.27 18.67 3.38
CA PHE A 39 1.84 19.70 4.32
C PHE A 39 0.41 20.10 4.05
N GLU A 40 -0.23 20.67 5.07
CA GLU A 40 -1.56 21.24 4.96
C GLU A 40 -1.70 22.57 5.68
N VAL A 41 -2.59 23.42 5.16
CA VAL A 41 -2.97 24.70 5.73
C VAL A 41 -4.49 24.77 5.81
N LYS A 42 -5.01 25.05 6.99
CA LYS A 42 -6.44 25.32 7.22
C LYS A 42 -6.66 26.79 7.45
N THR A 43 -7.61 27.36 6.75
CA THR A 43 -8.02 28.75 6.90
C THR A 43 -9.46 28.87 7.39
N VAL A 44 -9.85 30.05 7.82
CA VAL A 44 -11.22 30.37 8.24
C VAL A 44 -11.62 31.69 7.59
N PHE A 45 -12.80 31.72 6.97
CA PHE A 45 -13.36 32.88 6.27
C PHE A 45 -12.45 33.46 5.18
N VAL A 46 -11.68 32.59 4.53
CA VAL A 46 -10.90 32.95 3.34
C VAL A 46 -11.71 32.60 2.10
N GLY A 47 -11.82 33.52 1.17
CA GLY A 47 -12.60 33.34 -0.06
C GLY A 47 -12.02 32.23 -0.93
N GLU A 48 -12.91 31.50 -1.63
CA GLU A 48 -12.55 30.49 -2.61
C GLU A 48 -11.62 31.08 -3.70
N GLY A 49 -10.59 30.33 -4.08
CA GLY A 49 -9.60 30.78 -5.07
C GLY A 49 -8.58 31.81 -4.55
N ALA A 50 -8.55 32.08 -3.23
CA ALA A 50 -7.55 32.97 -2.65
C ALA A 50 -6.13 32.44 -2.85
N THR A 51 -5.24 33.27 -3.38
CA THR A 51 -3.83 32.89 -3.61
C THR A 51 -3.12 32.65 -2.29
N ILE A 52 -2.46 31.51 -2.16
CA ILE A 52 -1.59 31.14 -1.05
C ILE A 52 -0.16 30.90 -1.55
N LYS A 53 0.83 31.34 -0.75
CA LYS A 53 2.25 31.14 -1.00
C LYS A 53 2.87 30.44 0.20
N ILE A 54 3.64 29.41 -0.07
CA ILE A 54 4.34 28.61 0.93
C ILE A 54 5.84 28.67 0.64
N LYS A 55 6.65 28.91 1.67
CA LYS A 55 8.10 28.91 1.57
C LYS A 55 8.71 28.06 2.66
N GLY A 56 9.29 26.91 2.27
CA GLY A 56 10.02 26.02 3.18
C GLY A 56 11.40 26.56 3.54
N LYS A 57 11.75 26.41 4.82
CA LYS A 57 13.04 26.84 5.38
C LYS A 57 13.54 25.86 6.43
N SER A 58 14.85 25.86 6.68
CA SER A 58 15.43 25.28 7.88
C SER A 58 15.76 26.33 8.92
N ASP A 59 15.87 25.95 10.19
CA ASP A 59 16.28 26.86 11.27
C ASP A 59 17.70 27.45 11.02
N LYS A 60 18.55 26.71 10.31
CA LYS A 60 19.87 27.22 9.86
C LYS A 60 19.81 28.10 8.62
N GLY A 61 18.62 28.54 8.22
CA GLY A 61 18.39 29.53 7.17
C GLY A 61 18.40 29.00 5.73
N LYS A 62 18.49 27.67 5.52
CA LYS A 62 18.42 27.09 4.19
C LYS A 62 16.99 27.15 3.67
N THR A 63 16.80 27.51 2.41
CA THR A 63 15.51 27.40 1.72
C THR A 63 15.33 26.00 1.18
N LEU A 64 14.20 25.36 1.49
CA LEU A 64 13.83 24.05 0.98
C LEU A 64 13.20 24.18 -0.42
N GLY A 65 12.16 25.00 -0.52
CA GLY A 65 11.42 25.22 -1.75
C GLY A 65 10.37 26.32 -1.60
N LYS A 66 9.65 26.57 -2.67
CA LYS A 66 8.51 27.49 -2.72
C LYS A 66 7.38 26.81 -3.48
N VAL A 67 6.19 26.86 -2.91
CA VAL A 67 4.96 26.35 -3.51
C VAL A 67 3.94 27.48 -3.53
N ALA A 68 3.12 27.56 -4.56
CA ALA A 68 2.01 28.49 -4.63
C ALA A 68 0.76 27.78 -5.17
N GLY A 69 -0.39 28.24 -4.75
CA GLY A 69 -1.66 27.67 -5.17
C GLY A 69 -2.82 28.55 -4.78
N VAL A 70 -3.99 27.93 -4.70
CA VAL A 70 -5.24 28.60 -4.30
C VAL A 70 -5.93 27.81 -3.20
N VAL A 71 -6.53 28.52 -2.26
CA VAL A 71 -7.35 27.92 -1.20
C VAL A 71 -8.68 27.45 -1.79
N SER A 72 -9.08 26.23 -1.47
CA SER A 72 -10.38 25.68 -1.80
C SER A 72 -11.03 25.08 -0.53
N GLY A 73 -12.28 25.42 -0.26
CA GLY A 73 -12.99 24.97 0.93
C GLY A 73 -12.29 25.34 2.26
N ASN A 74 -11.64 26.50 2.33
CA ASN A 74 -10.79 26.90 3.47
C ASN A 74 -9.61 25.96 3.74
N HIS A 75 -9.12 25.27 2.73
CA HIS A 75 -8.04 24.30 2.85
C HIS A 75 -7.04 24.42 1.68
N TYR A 76 -5.78 24.15 1.97
CA TYR A 76 -4.73 23.96 0.97
C TYR A 76 -3.78 22.87 1.43
N ALA A 77 -3.50 21.89 0.57
CA ALA A 77 -2.50 20.86 0.82
C ALA A 77 -1.55 20.76 -0.38
N GLY A 78 -0.35 20.30 -0.11
CA GLY A 78 0.69 20.12 -1.12
C GLY A 78 1.88 19.36 -0.60
N THR A 79 2.93 19.25 -1.42
CA THR A 79 4.22 18.67 -1.04
C THR A 79 5.33 19.72 -1.12
N MET A 80 6.35 19.55 -0.29
CA MET A 80 7.55 20.37 -0.26
C MET A 80 8.76 19.49 -0.50
N PRO A 81 9.58 19.78 -1.54
CA PRO A 81 10.81 19.03 -1.76
C PRO A 81 11.82 19.34 -0.65
N ILE A 82 12.45 18.31 -0.14
CA ILE A 82 13.52 18.39 0.85
C ILE A 82 14.85 18.13 0.14
N PRO A 83 15.78 19.09 0.13
CA PRO A 83 17.07 18.92 -0.52
C PRO A 83 17.89 17.77 0.09
N ASP A 84 18.66 17.05 -0.72
CA ASP A 84 19.50 15.93 -0.29
C ASP A 84 20.56 16.32 0.76
N ASN A 85 21.01 17.56 0.69
CA ASN A 85 22.03 18.13 1.55
C ASN A 85 21.46 18.91 2.75
N ILE A 86 20.22 18.59 3.19
CA ILE A 86 19.71 19.07 4.47
C ILE A 86 20.58 18.50 5.60
N GLN A 87 20.94 19.33 6.57
CA GLN A 87 21.76 18.84 7.68
C GLN A 87 20.91 17.97 8.61
N PRO A 88 21.34 16.75 8.94
CA PRO A 88 20.72 15.98 10.02
C PRO A 88 20.70 16.79 11.32
N ASP A 89 19.67 16.60 12.11
CA ASP A 89 19.47 17.32 13.39
C ASP A 89 19.17 18.84 13.24
N ASP A 90 18.91 19.32 12.02
CA ASP A 90 18.25 20.61 11.80
C ASP A 90 16.73 20.45 11.96
N PHE A 91 16.02 21.57 12.07
CA PHE A 91 14.57 21.59 12.01
C PHE A 91 14.13 22.31 10.74
N VAL A 92 13.01 21.83 10.19
CA VAL A 92 12.39 22.46 9.03
C VAL A 92 10.98 22.93 9.37
N PHE A 93 10.60 24.02 8.76
CA PHE A 93 9.29 24.65 8.86
C PHE A 93 8.94 25.32 7.53
N PHE A 94 7.71 25.74 7.38
CA PHE A 94 7.33 26.59 6.25
C PHE A 94 6.58 27.84 6.70
N GLU A 95 6.76 28.90 5.95
CA GLU A 95 6.03 30.15 6.07
C GLU A 95 4.86 30.14 5.11
N VAL A 96 3.69 30.51 5.59
CA VAL A 96 2.46 30.68 4.81
C VAL A 96 2.16 32.15 4.65
N GLU A 97 1.80 32.57 3.44
CA GLU A 97 1.33 33.91 3.15
C GLU A 97 0.08 33.88 2.27
N LEU A 98 -0.97 34.58 2.68
CA LEU A 98 -2.12 34.93 1.85
C LEU A 98 -2.08 36.45 1.56
N PRO A 99 -1.44 36.88 0.47
CA PRO A 99 -1.11 38.29 0.25
C PRO A 99 -2.31 39.24 0.21
N LYS A 100 -3.41 38.78 -0.41
CA LYS A 100 -4.64 39.57 -0.54
C LYS A 100 -5.40 39.75 0.79
N HIS A 101 -5.13 38.90 1.78
CA HIS A 101 -5.73 38.93 3.10
C HIS A 101 -4.78 39.52 4.16
N GLY A 102 -3.51 39.78 3.81
CA GLY A 102 -2.49 40.24 4.75
C GLY A 102 -2.13 39.20 5.82
N LEU A 103 -2.46 37.93 5.62
CA LEU A 103 -2.26 36.87 6.61
C LEU A 103 -0.90 36.21 6.42
N LYS A 104 -0.24 35.93 7.54
CA LYS A 104 1.02 35.17 7.60
C LYS A 104 1.01 34.24 8.81
N GLU A 105 1.59 33.05 8.64
CA GLU A 105 1.72 32.06 9.71
C GLU A 105 2.99 31.23 9.46
N ILE A 106 3.46 30.54 10.51
CA ILE A 106 4.59 29.63 10.46
C ILE A 106 4.09 28.26 10.91
N SER A 107 4.47 27.20 10.18
CA SER A 107 4.10 25.84 10.51
C SER A 107 4.76 25.34 11.82
N ASN A 108 4.28 24.18 12.30
CA ASN A 108 5.08 23.40 13.24
C ASN A 108 6.47 23.09 12.67
N ARG A 109 7.42 22.77 13.56
CA ARG A 109 8.77 22.33 13.20
C ARG A 109 8.85 20.82 13.27
N ILE A 110 9.49 20.21 12.28
CA ILE A 110 9.83 18.79 12.28
C ILE A 110 11.33 18.60 12.08
N SER A 111 11.86 17.47 12.56
CA SER A 111 13.29 17.17 12.46
C SER A 111 13.68 16.90 11.00
N ALA A 112 14.88 17.35 10.60
CA ALA A 112 15.48 16.93 9.35
C ALA A 112 16.27 15.62 9.56
N GLY A 113 16.14 14.70 8.61
CA GLY A 113 16.87 13.44 8.58
C GLY A 113 17.68 13.27 7.29
N PRO A 114 18.68 12.39 7.28
CA PRO A 114 19.39 12.05 6.06
C PRO A 114 18.46 11.35 5.06
N PRO A 115 18.85 11.27 3.78
CA PRO A 115 18.08 10.51 2.79
C PRO A 115 17.88 9.05 3.22
N VAL A 116 16.65 8.57 3.17
CA VAL A 116 16.35 7.16 3.41
C VAL A 116 16.69 6.34 2.17
N LYS A 117 17.34 5.21 2.35
CA LYS A 117 17.64 4.26 1.29
C LYS A 117 17.24 2.87 1.73
N VAL A 118 16.43 2.22 0.92
CA VAL A 118 16.03 0.82 1.09
C VAL A 118 16.64 0.01 -0.04
N LYS A 119 17.31 -1.09 0.29
CA LYS A 119 18.02 -1.94 -0.65
C LYS A 119 17.84 -3.41 -0.29
N ASN A 120 18.21 -4.29 -1.23
CA ASN A 120 18.23 -5.73 -1.03
C ASN A 120 16.92 -6.29 -0.47
N MET A 121 15.80 -5.70 -0.91
CA MET A 121 14.47 -6.21 -0.60
C MET A 121 14.32 -7.60 -1.21
N LYS A 122 13.95 -8.58 -0.41
CA LYS A 122 13.81 -9.96 -0.89
C LYS A 122 13.00 -10.84 0.05
N TRP A 123 12.33 -11.81 -0.54
CA TRP A 123 11.82 -13.00 0.11
C TRP A 123 12.94 -14.04 0.28
N ASP A 124 12.86 -14.90 1.27
CA ASP A 124 13.78 -16.03 1.45
C ASP A 124 13.48 -17.19 0.48
N LYS A 125 12.25 -17.23 -0.08
CA LYS A 125 11.80 -18.19 -1.09
C LYS A 125 11.31 -17.47 -2.35
N LYS A 126 11.21 -18.17 -3.45
CA LYS A 126 10.62 -17.69 -4.71
C LYS A 126 9.17 -18.18 -4.90
N GLU A 127 8.83 -19.25 -4.22
CA GLU A 127 7.52 -19.90 -4.24
C GLU A 127 7.07 -20.17 -2.81
N ALA A 128 5.80 -19.98 -2.55
CA ALA A 128 5.16 -20.27 -1.27
C ALA A 128 4.01 -21.26 -1.45
N ARG A 129 3.71 -21.98 -0.39
CA ARG A 129 2.56 -22.89 -0.31
C ARG A 129 1.76 -22.56 0.93
N ARG A 130 0.52 -23.00 0.95
CA ARG A 130 -0.37 -22.85 2.10
C ARG A 130 0.31 -23.35 3.39
N GLY A 131 0.33 -22.50 4.42
CA GLY A 131 1.00 -22.76 5.70
C GLY A 131 2.52 -22.58 5.70
N ASP A 132 3.11 -22.10 4.61
CA ASP A 132 4.52 -21.75 4.59
C ASP A 132 4.78 -20.51 5.45
N VAL A 133 5.83 -20.61 6.27
CA VAL A 133 6.39 -19.47 6.98
C VAL A 133 7.48 -18.85 6.11
N LEU A 134 7.30 -17.58 5.80
CA LEU A 134 8.15 -16.80 4.91
C LEU A 134 8.92 -15.75 5.68
N LYS A 135 10.15 -15.50 5.26
CA LYS A 135 10.98 -14.44 5.79
C LYS A 135 11.22 -13.39 4.69
N LEU A 136 10.87 -12.16 4.99
CA LEU A 136 11.25 -11.03 4.15
C LEU A 136 12.33 -10.19 4.85
N THR A 137 13.22 -9.62 4.04
CA THR A 137 14.34 -8.80 4.52
C THR A 137 14.58 -7.60 3.63
N ALA A 138 15.10 -6.53 4.23
CA ALA A 138 15.61 -5.36 3.52
C ALA A 138 16.73 -4.69 4.33
N ASP A 139 17.68 -4.06 3.63
CA ASP A 139 18.68 -3.20 4.22
C ASP A 139 18.21 -1.74 4.19
N ILE A 140 18.37 -1.03 5.31
CA ILE A 140 17.87 0.34 5.50
C ILE A 140 19.02 1.25 5.91
N ASP A 141 19.18 2.36 5.20
CA ASP A 141 20.07 3.45 5.60
C ASP A 141 19.27 4.76 5.75
N GLY A 142 19.76 5.66 6.57
CA GLY A 142 19.19 7.00 6.76
C GLY A 142 18.16 7.10 7.89
N VAL A 143 17.92 6.02 8.63
CA VAL A 143 17.09 6.03 9.84
C VAL A 143 17.82 5.39 11.02
N LYS A 144 17.38 5.70 12.23
CA LYS A 144 17.94 5.15 13.47
C LYS A 144 17.39 3.76 13.75
N ASP A 145 18.13 2.96 14.49
CA ASP A 145 17.60 1.71 15.04
C ASP A 145 16.39 1.99 15.95
N ASN A 146 15.43 1.08 15.94
CA ASN A 146 14.11 1.18 16.57
C ASN A 146 13.16 2.21 15.91
N THR A 147 13.50 2.77 14.75
CA THR A 147 12.52 3.51 13.95
C THR A 147 11.37 2.56 13.56
N GLU A 148 10.15 2.97 13.86
CA GLU A 148 8.94 2.25 13.46
C GLU A 148 8.76 2.34 11.96
N VAL A 149 8.44 1.22 11.34
CA VAL A 149 8.18 1.10 9.91
C VAL A 149 7.01 0.15 9.69
N LYS A 150 6.40 0.25 8.54
CA LYS A 150 5.35 -0.68 8.11
C LYS A 150 5.83 -1.49 6.92
N VAL A 151 5.62 -2.77 6.98
CA VAL A 151 5.75 -3.66 5.82
C VAL A 151 4.36 -3.95 5.31
N ILE A 152 4.11 -3.64 4.06
CA ILE A 152 2.81 -3.82 3.40
C ILE A 152 3.00 -4.87 2.32
N ILE A 153 2.28 -5.96 2.40
CA ILE A 153 2.30 -7.02 1.39
C ILE A 153 1.12 -6.79 0.45
N TYR A 154 1.41 -6.80 -0.83
CA TYR A 154 0.44 -6.66 -1.92
C TYR A 154 0.42 -7.93 -2.75
N GLU A 155 -0.75 -8.30 -3.24
CA GLU A 155 -0.90 -9.14 -4.40
C GLU A 155 -0.66 -8.33 -5.66
N TYR A 156 -0.01 -8.93 -6.63
CA TYR A 156 0.33 -8.28 -7.88
C TYR A 156 -0.71 -8.59 -8.95
N ASP A 157 -1.39 -7.58 -9.43
CA ASP A 157 -2.39 -7.68 -10.49
C ASP A 157 -1.88 -7.09 -11.80
N ASN A 158 -2.21 -7.77 -12.89
CA ASN A 158 -1.77 -7.37 -14.23
C ASN A 158 -2.41 -6.07 -14.70
N ASP A 159 -3.53 -5.68 -14.11
CA ASP A 159 -4.24 -4.42 -14.42
C ASP A 159 -3.66 -3.20 -13.69
N GLY A 160 -2.78 -3.44 -12.69
CA GLY A 160 -2.13 -2.42 -11.88
C GLY A 160 -2.92 -1.98 -10.64
N ASN A 161 -4.06 -2.61 -10.35
CA ASN A 161 -4.83 -2.39 -9.13
C ASN A 161 -4.47 -3.43 -8.08
N HIS A 162 -3.25 -3.33 -7.57
CA HIS A 162 -2.69 -4.30 -6.63
C HIS A 162 -3.43 -4.32 -5.30
N ASP A 163 -3.86 -5.48 -4.86
CA ASP A 163 -4.58 -5.66 -3.62
C ASP A 163 -3.67 -5.69 -2.39
N LYS A 164 -4.02 -4.88 -1.40
CA LYS A 164 -3.31 -4.88 -0.12
C LYS A 164 -3.75 -6.06 0.74
N ILE A 165 -2.88 -7.03 0.92
CA ILE A 165 -3.15 -8.25 1.70
C ILE A 165 -3.01 -7.98 3.21
N VAL A 166 -1.87 -7.42 3.63
CA VAL A 166 -1.60 -7.17 5.04
C VAL A 166 -0.65 -6.01 5.24
N GLU A 167 -0.80 -5.32 6.37
CA GLU A 167 0.10 -4.28 6.85
C GLU A 167 0.64 -4.70 8.23
N VAL A 168 1.96 -4.86 8.35
CA VAL A 168 2.60 -5.33 9.57
C VAL A 168 3.56 -4.26 10.09
N PRO A 169 3.30 -3.68 11.28
CA PRO A 169 4.25 -2.78 11.91
C PRO A 169 5.48 -3.56 12.40
N THR A 170 6.65 -2.98 12.20
CA THR A 170 7.92 -3.53 12.68
C THR A 170 8.91 -2.40 12.97
N THR A 171 10.15 -2.73 13.30
CA THR A 171 11.19 -1.73 13.60
C THR A 171 12.48 -2.06 12.88
N VAL A 172 13.24 -1.03 12.55
CA VAL A 172 14.60 -1.18 12.02
C VAL A 172 15.52 -1.65 13.14
N LYS A 173 16.33 -2.68 12.89
CA LYS A 173 17.36 -3.20 13.79
C LYS A 173 18.66 -3.43 13.04
N ASN A 174 19.75 -2.85 13.50
CA ASN A 174 21.06 -2.98 12.86
C ASN A 174 21.01 -2.64 11.36
N LYS A 175 20.30 -1.56 11.02
CA LYS A 175 20.07 -1.11 9.64
C LYS A 175 19.35 -2.14 8.74
N LYS A 176 18.53 -3.00 9.33
CA LYS A 176 17.77 -4.02 8.62
C LYS A 176 16.32 -4.07 9.08
N ILE A 177 15.48 -4.50 8.18
CA ILE A 177 14.16 -5.04 8.47
C ILE A 177 14.21 -6.53 8.23
N GLU A 178 13.66 -7.27 9.17
CA GLU A 178 13.43 -8.70 9.08
C GLU A 178 12.05 -8.98 9.63
N LEU A 179 11.19 -9.56 8.81
CA LEU A 179 9.83 -9.92 9.19
C LEU A 179 9.55 -11.37 8.81
N ILE A 180 8.91 -12.08 9.71
CA ILE A 180 8.34 -13.41 9.49
C ILE A 180 6.87 -13.24 9.20
N TRP A 181 6.40 -13.83 8.11
CA TRP A 181 5.02 -13.84 7.69
C TRP A 181 4.57 -15.25 7.38
N GLU A 182 3.50 -15.70 8.04
CA GLU A 182 2.84 -16.94 7.72
C GLU A 182 1.82 -16.66 6.63
N TYR A 183 1.94 -17.37 5.51
CA TYR A 183 1.06 -17.19 4.39
C TYR A 183 -0.32 -17.78 4.69
N GLU A 184 -1.33 -16.93 4.64
CA GLU A 184 -2.74 -17.32 4.63
C GLU A 184 -3.32 -17.00 3.24
N TYR A 185 -3.84 -18.03 2.56
CA TYR A 185 -4.53 -17.83 1.29
C TYR A 185 -5.88 -17.15 1.55
N HIS A 186 -6.07 -16.01 0.97
CA HIS A 186 -7.37 -15.38 0.85
C HIS A 186 -7.85 -15.64 -0.59
N GLU A 187 -9.02 -16.29 -0.74
CA GLU A 187 -9.63 -16.45 -2.06
C GLU A 187 -9.82 -15.07 -2.69
N ASP A 188 -9.14 -14.85 -3.80
CA ASP A 188 -9.35 -13.69 -4.63
C ASP A 188 -10.34 -14.06 -5.76
N VAL A 189 -11.27 -13.17 -6.02
CA VAL A 189 -12.24 -13.32 -7.12
C VAL A 189 -11.63 -13.05 -8.49
N ASP A 190 -10.42 -12.48 -8.54
CA ASP A 190 -9.72 -12.04 -9.74
C ASP A 190 -8.73 -13.09 -10.30
N ASP A 191 -8.58 -14.24 -9.64
CA ASP A 191 -7.79 -15.39 -10.12
C ASP A 191 -8.25 -15.88 -11.51
N ILE A 192 -9.53 -15.69 -11.84
CA ILE A 192 -10.09 -15.99 -13.14
C ILE A 192 -10.39 -14.69 -13.88
N PRO A 193 -9.52 -14.30 -14.84
CA PRO A 193 -9.70 -13.04 -15.53
C PRO A 193 -11.01 -12.99 -16.31
N THR A 194 -11.65 -11.84 -16.29
CA THR A 194 -12.82 -11.55 -17.11
C THR A 194 -12.47 -11.60 -18.61
N ASN A 195 -13.46 -11.76 -19.48
CA ASN A 195 -13.24 -11.73 -20.94
C ASN A 195 -12.58 -10.43 -21.42
N GLU A 196 -12.79 -9.33 -20.72
CA GLU A 196 -12.18 -8.02 -21.03
C GLU A 196 -10.69 -8.01 -20.68
N GLU A 197 -10.31 -8.60 -19.55
CA GLU A 197 -8.92 -8.77 -19.12
C GLU A 197 -8.17 -9.74 -20.00
N LEU A 198 -8.79 -10.85 -20.41
CA LEU A 198 -8.26 -11.79 -21.41
C LEU A 198 -7.90 -11.07 -22.72
N GLN A 199 -8.76 -10.18 -23.20
CA GLN A 199 -8.52 -9.41 -24.42
C GLN A 199 -7.42 -8.37 -24.23
N LYS A 200 -7.36 -7.73 -23.08
CA LYS A 200 -6.42 -6.62 -22.79
C LYS A 200 -5.00 -7.12 -22.48
N TYR A 201 -4.89 -8.19 -21.72
CA TYR A 201 -3.59 -8.68 -21.20
C TYR A 201 -3.12 -9.99 -21.85
N GLY A 202 -3.99 -10.68 -22.59
CA GLY A 202 -3.62 -11.91 -23.33
C GLY A 202 -3.27 -13.11 -22.45
N LYS A 203 -3.62 -13.07 -21.15
CA LYS A 203 -3.38 -14.14 -20.20
C LYS A 203 -4.69 -14.78 -19.78
N ASN A 204 -4.74 -16.11 -19.79
CA ASN A 204 -5.91 -16.91 -19.41
C ASN A 204 -6.02 -17.15 -17.90
N TYR A 205 -4.99 -16.82 -17.14
CA TYR A 205 -4.90 -17.05 -15.71
C TYR A 205 -3.87 -16.10 -15.10
N ASN A 206 -4.23 -15.46 -13.99
CA ASN A 206 -3.35 -14.61 -13.21
C ASN A 206 -2.91 -15.40 -11.96
N PRO A 207 -1.68 -15.94 -11.92
CA PRO A 207 -1.22 -16.66 -10.73
C PRO A 207 -1.08 -15.66 -9.58
N PRO A 208 -1.53 -15.97 -8.35
CA PRO A 208 -1.27 -15.14 -7.20
C PRO A 208 0.23 -14.95 -6.98
N GLU A 209 0.67 -13.71 -7.09
CA GLU A 209 2.06 -13.29 -6.93
C GLU A 209 2.13 -12.13 -5.95
N TYR A 210 3.05 -12.19 -4.99
CA TYR A 210 3.12 -11.21 -3.90
C TYR A 210 4.42 -10.43 -3.92
N TYR A 211 4.35 -9.16 -3.57
CA TYR A 211 5.50 -8.31 -3.31
C TYR A 211 5.27 -7.50 -2.04
N PHE A 212 6.30 -6.87 -1.51
CA PHE A 212 6.14 -6.03 -0.34
C PHE A 212 6.71 -4.63 -0.54
N VAL A 213 6.09 -3.69 0.13
CA VAL A 213 6.46 -2.28 0.21
C VAL A 213 6.85 -1.98 1.66
N ILE A 214 7.84 -1.14 1.85
CA ILE A 214 8.25 -0.64 3.16
C ILE A 214 7.87 0.83 3.23
N GLU A 215 7.09 1.21 4.24
CA GLU A 215 6.73 2.59 4.54
C GLU A 215 7.49 3.08 5.77
N ILE A 216 8.23 4.19 5.63
CA ILE A 216 9.03 4.83 6.66
C ILE A 216 8.73 6.32 6.63
N ASP A 217 8.17 6.88 7.71
CA ASP A 217 7.83 8.31 7.82
C ASP A 217 7.00 8.82 6.61
N GLY A 218 6.11 7.98 6.08
CA GLY A 218 5.29 8.29 4.92
C GLY A 218 5.98 8.10 3.56
N LEU A 219 7.26 7.73 3.53
CA LEU A 219 7.97 7.37 2.30
C LEU A 219 7.79 5.89 1.99
N LYS A 220 7.46 5.57 0.75
CA LYS A 220 7.25 4.20 0.29
C LYS A 220 8.39 3.72 -0.60
N PHE A 221 8.83 2.48 -0.36
CA PHE A 221 9.90 1.80 -1.08
C PHE A 221 9.44 0.40 -1.46
N GLY A 222 9.69 -0.02 -2.68
CA GLY A 222 9.30 -1.34 -3.17
C GLY A 222 8.07 -1.35 -4.08
N GLU A 223 7.50 -0.19 -4.40
CA GLU A 223 6.30 -0.08 -5.26
C GLU A 223 6.51 -0.57 -6.70
N LYS A 224 7.76 -0.72 -7.13
CA LYS A 224 8.12 -1.30 -8.44
C LYS A 224 8.54 -2.77 -8.35
N GLN A 225 8.02 -3.48 -7.36
CA GLN A 225 8.28 -4.90 -7.09
C GLN A 225 9.79 -5.21 -6.90
N GLU A 226 10.56 -4.30 -6.28
CA GLU A 226 11.98 -4.47 -6.01
C GLU A 226 12.28 -5.69 -5.12
N SER A 227 11.30 -6.17 -4.34
CA SER A 227 11.37 -7.42 -3.58
C SER A 227 11.35 -8.67 -4.46
N ARG A 228 11.03 -8.52 -5.75
CA ARG A 228 10.61 -9.56 -6.69
C ARG A 228 9.27 -10.18 -6.27
N LEU A 229 8.64 -10.84 -7.22
CA LEU A 229 7.37 -11.52 -6.98
C LEU A 229 7.61 -12.87 -6.31
N LEU A 230 6.79 -13.17 -5.32
CA LEU A 230 6.69 -14.46 -4.65
C LEU A 230 5.47 -15.19 -5.24
N LEU A 231 5.70 -16.27 -5.97
CA LEU A 231 4.63 -17.06 -6.58
C LEU A 231 3.99 -17.98 -5.55
N PHE A 232 2.66 -17.96 -5.46
CA PHE A 232 1.92 -18.93 -4.67
C PHE A 232 1.55 -20.17 -5.49
N LYS A 233 1.70 -21.34 -4.89
CA LYS A 233 1.27 -22.64 -5.40
C LYS A 233 0.50 -23.38 -4.32
N ASP A 234 -0.55 -24.06 -4.70
CA ASP A 234 -1.39 -24.82 -3.78
C ASP A 234 -1.26 -26.33 -3.98
N TYR A 235 -2.08 -27.08 -3.30
CA TYR A 235 -2.26 -28.50 -3.48
C TYR A 235 -3.75 -28.82 -3.52
N VAL A 236 -4.10 -29.95 -4.13
CA VAL A 236 -5.45 -30.47 -4.09
C VAL A 236 -5.44 -31.92 -3.54
N GLU A 237 -6.37 -32.19 -2.67
CA GLU A 237 -6.62 -33.54 -2.14
C GLU A 237 -7.90 -34.07 -2.74
N ILE A 238 -7.86 -35.31 -3.20
CA ILE A 238 -8.97 -36.02 -3.85
C ILE A 238 -9.30 -37.24 -3.02
N GLU A 239 -10.51 -37.37 -2.57
CA GLU A 239 -11.05 -38.57 -1.91
C GLU A 239 -12.31 -39.02 -2.64
N LEU A 240 -12.35 -40.28 -3.11
CA LEU A 240 -13.51 -40.85 -3.77
C LEU A 240 -14.08 -41.98 -2.94
N LYS A 241 -15.37 -41.87 -2.63
CA LYS A 241 -16.15 -42.92 -1.91
C LYS A 241 -17.27 -43.44 -2.78
N GLY A 242 -17.50 -44.75 -2.72
CA GLY A 242 -18.61 -45.37 -3.38
C GLY A 242 -19.94 -45.11 -2.64
N GLU A 243 -21.05 -45.59 -3.21
CA GLU A 243 -22.38 -45.45 -2.60
C GLU A 243 -22.51 -46.12 -1.23
N ASP A 244 -21.71 -47.16 -0.99
CA ASP A 244 -21.60 -47.84 0.29
C ASP A 244 -20.74 -47.12 1.33
N GLY A 245 -20.17 -45.97 0.97
CA GLY A 245 -19.26 -45.20 1.80
C GLY A 245 -17.82 -45.74 1.86
N GLY A 246 -17.53 -46.84 1.17
CA GLY A 246 -16.20 -47.42 1.08
C GLY A 246 -15.30 -46.65 0.08
N PRO A 247 -13.96 -46.78 0.20
CA PRO A 247 -13.04 -46.14 -0.72
C PRO A 247 -13.07 -46.75 -2.11
N VAL A 248 -13.05 -45.92 -3.16
CA VAL A 248 -12.90 -46.36 -4.55
C VAL A 248 -11.41 -46.38 -4.89
N ALA A 249 -10.81 -47.55 -4.76
CA ALA A 249 -9.39 -47.75 -4.93
C ALA A 249 -8.95 -47.77 -6.40
N ASN A 250 -7.77 -47.16 -6.66
CA ASN A 250 -7.09 -47.23 -7.97
C ASN A 250 -7.89 -46.61 -9.12
N GLU A 251 -8.88 -45.77 -8.86
CA GLU A 251 -9.61 -45.05 -9.89
C GLU A 251 -8.74 -43.98 -10.55
N LYS A 252 -8.79 -43.87 -11.88
CA LYS A 252 -8.05 -42.84 -12.61
C LYS A 252 -8.82 -41.55 -12.58
N TYR A 253 -8.10 -40.45 -12.49
CA TYR A 253 -8.67 -39.10 -12.56
C TYR A 253 -7.93 -38.18 -13.56
N ILE A 254 -8.62 -37.14 -13.98
CA ILE A 254 -8.08 -36.01 -14.73
C ILE A 254 -8.45 -34.75 -13.95
N LEU A 255 -7.44 -33.96 -13.57
CA LEU A 255 -7.64 -32.62 -13.02
C LEU A 255 -7.62 -31.62 -14.18
N HIS A 256 -8.64 -30.78 -14.23
CA HIS A 256 -8.68 -29.58 -15.06
C HIS A 256 -8.32 -28.40 -14.17
N LEU A 257 -7.17 -27.79 -14.42
CA LEU A 257 -6.60 -26.75 -13.57
C LEU A 257 -7.02 -25.35 -14.04
N PRO A 258 -7.01 -24.34 -13.17
CA PRO A 258 -7.43 -22.97 -13.49
C PRO A 258 -6.66 -22.34 -14.65
N ASP A 259 -5.38 -22.68 -14.81
CA ASP A 259 -4.52 -22.22 -15.92
C ASP A 259 -4.81 -22.89 -17.27
N GLY A 260 -5.88 -23.72 -17.33
CA GLY A 260 -6.26 -24.49 -18.52
C GLY A 260 -5.45 -25.76 -18.74
N SER A 261 -4.47 -26.06 -17.91
CA SER A 261 -3.70 -27.30 -18.00
C SER A 261 -4.45 -28.49 -17.41
N GLN A 262 -3.99 -29.70 -17.73
CA GLN A 262 -4.55 -30.95 -17.21
C GLN A 262 -3.47 -31.80 -16.56
N ARG A 263 -3.81 -32.45 -15.43
CA ARG A 263 -3.00 -33.49 -14.81
C ARG A 263 -3.79 -34.79 -14.75
N LYS A 264 -3.12 -35.90 -15.04
CA LYS A 264 -3.69 -37.26 -14.95
C LYS A 264 -3.02 -37.99 -13.81
N GLY A 265 -3.82 -38.68 -13.01
CA GLY A 265 -3.34 -39.45 -11.89
C GLY A 265 -4.21 -40.66 -11.62
N GLN A 266 -3.96 -41.34 -10.50
CA GLN A 266 -4.68 -42.49 -10.02
C GLN A 266 -4.77 -42.44 -8.50
N LEU A 267 -5.95 -42.70 -7.95
CA LEU A 267 -6.16 -42.83 -6.52
C LEU A 267 -5.39 -44.04 -5.99
N ASP A 268 -4.99 -43.97 -4.74
CA ASP A 268 -4.36 -45.08 -4.04
C ASP A 268 -5.40 -46.15 -3.58
N ALA A 269 -4.92 -47.16 -2.83
CA ALA A 269 -5.79 -48.23 -2.31
C ALA A 269 -6.84 -47.73 -1.31
N SER A 270 -6.67 -46.52 -0.74
CA SER A 270 -7.64 -45.90 0.16
C SER A 270 -8.58 -44.92 -0.55
N GLY A 271 -8.55 -44.86 -1.89
CA GLY A 271 -9.38 -43.95 -2.67
C GLY A 271 -8.92 -42.49 -2.59
N TYR A 272 -7.63 -42.22 -2.27
CA TYR A 272 -7.08 -40.93 -2.02
C TYR A 272 -5.92 -40.58 -2.99
N ALA A 273 -5.81 -39.33 -3.33
CA ALA A 273 -4.62 -38.77 -3.98
C ALA A 273 -4.36 -37.33 -3.51
N ARG A 274 -3.10 -36.90 -3.58
CA ARG A 274 -2.70 -35.51 -3.33
C ARG A 274 -1.78 -35.02 -4.43
N GLU A 275 -2.26 -34.05 -5.19
CA GLU A 275 -1.49 -33.34 -6.20
C GLU A 275 -0.90 -32.05 -5.62
N LYS A 276 0.40 -31.86 -5.78
CA LYS A 276 1.15 -30.71 -5.28
C LYS A 276 1.47 -29.74 -6.40
N ASP A 277 1.78 -28.51 -6.04
CA ASP A 277 2.21 -27.46 -6.98
C ASP A 277 1.19 -27.24 -8.10
N VAL A 278 -0.10 -27.20 -7.71
CA VAL A 278 -1.20 -26.84 -8.60
C VAL A 278 -1.41 -25.33 -8.55
N PRO A 279 -1.82 -24.69 -9.66
CA PRO A 279 -2.30 -23.32 -9.64
C PRO A 279 -3.49 -23.23 -8.68
N PRO A 280 -3.56 -22.22 -7.78
CA PRO A 280 -4.76 -21.99 -6.97
C PRO A 280 -5.94 -21.56 -7.84
N GLY A 281 -7.16 -21.76 -7.36
CA GLY A 281 -8.41 -21.47 -8.05
C GLY A 281 -9.31 -22.69 -8.20
N GLU A 282 -10.35 -22.59 -9.03
CA GLU A 282 -11.32 -23.65 -9.23
C GLU A 282 -10.71 -24.84 -9.99
N ILE A 283 -10.78 -26.03 -9.39
CA ILE A 283 -10.29 -27.29 -9.96
C ILE A 283 -11.45 -28.23 -10.19
N ARG A 284 -11.59 -28.71 -11.43
CA ARG A 284 -12.56 -29.76 -11.76
C ARG A 284 -11.87 -31.12 -11.84
N VAL A 285 -12.43 -32.10 -11.13
CA VAL A 285 -11.97 -33.48 -11.17
C VAL A 285 -12.92 -34.30 -12.08
N GLU A 286 -12.35 -35.07 -13.00
CA GLU A 286 -13.05 -35.98 -13.88
C GLU A 286 -12.55 -37.43 -13.66
N PHE A 287 -13.46 -38.40 -13.57
CA PHE A 287 -13.14 -39.81 -13.47
C PHE A 287 -13.56 -40.53 -14.77
N PRO A 288 -12.63 -40.68 -15.75
CA PRO A 288 -12.95 -41.10 -17.11
C PRO A 288 -13.43 -42.54 -17.22
N ASP A 289 -13.06 -43.41 -16.28
CA ASP A 289 -13.40 -44.82 -16.28
C ASP A 289 -14.70 -45.11 -15.46
N SER A 290 -15.19 -44.13 -14.71
CA SER A 290 -16.42 -44.24 -13.90
C SER A 290 -17.66 -43.85 -14.72
N LYS A 291 -18.60 -44.80 -14.86
CA LYS A 291 -19.85 -44.59 -15.63
C LYS A 291 -20.95 -43.82 -14.89
N ASP A 292 -20.78 -43.57 -13.61
CA ASP A 292 -21.84 -43.11 -12.72
C ASP A 292 -21.64 -41.70 -12.11
N TYR A 293 -20.58 -40.98 -12.47
CA TYR A 293 -20.24 -39.65 -11.89
C TYR A 293 -20.02 -38.56 -12.95
N SER A 294 -20.92 -38.42 -13.90
CA SER A 294 -20.93 -37.33 -14.89
C SER A 294 -21.94 -36.23 -14.53
#